data_9a3613370dad317acc07f2453b03a019
#
_entry.id   9a3613370dad317acc07f2453b03a019
#
_cell.length_a   1.000
_cell.length_b   1.000
_cell.length_c   1.000
_cell.angle_alpha   90.00
_cell.angle_beta   90.00
_cell.angle_gamma   90.00
#
_symmetry.space_group_name_H-M   'P 1'
#
loop_
_entity.id
_entity.type
_entity.pdbx_description
1 polymer ?
#
loop_
_entity_poly.entity_id
_entity_poly.type
_entity_poly.pdbx_seq_one_letter_code
_entity_poly.pdbx_strand_id
1 'polypeptide(L)'
;MAPSMTKALSALTAALVVAALAACSPGNGSPDPASGDNTLHVARSESFDGWDPDTAAAYSTYQTLQGVLEPLLRFNADGTEVEAGLAKSWTYDPAAMTWTFVLQDETEFSDGTPLTSADVVFSAGVWAEGSNYGGLYANITGVTTPDDRTAVFALASPDTTLPVLMTWSSSAIFPTDFGGKTKKEYFAKPVAAGAFTVADWSPGGQITLEKNPNYYAEGRPYVDEVVIDVLPDATERGAQFEAGQIDISEYVGSIDAKQYGDELVALPVSQVEHLSFNTTRAPLDDPQLRKAIASAIDYDSITEGAFKGYGSAPRGIIPPNLANWAPPSEAPFTLDLERAKDLLAESAEPNVSSLELIYDAANATDHLIGQVIKENLAELDIEVELTALETGAFLSRAYGVDADMVLWSYGAVSPDVVDPLGWIQGTSWLFTGYETDTITDEFFAYTATESVDEKQQIVETVQNEALENAQAISLSEFQVLHGVSKRVSGFASAPWGMYYWDTIKVGE
;
A
#
# COMPACT_ATOMS: atom_id res chain seq x y z
N MET A 1 2.85 6.34 -87.76
CA MET A 1 2.89 5.28 -86.69
C MET A 1 4.21 5.41 -85.98
N ALA A 2 4.21 6.07 -84.84
CA ALA A 2 5.37 6.25 -83.98
C ALA A 2 5.39 5.16 -82.93
N PRO A 3 6.52 4.63 -82.48
CA PRO A 3 6.62 3.97 -81.16
C PRO A 3 7.51 4.80 -80.21
N SER A 4 6.83 5.18 -79.18
CA SER A 4 7.13 5.44 -77.78
C SER A 4 8.58 5.54 -77.30
N MET A 5 8.97 6.79 -77.02
CA MET A 5 10.05 7.19 -76.11
C MET A 5 9.62 7.09 -74.67
N THR A 6 9.63 5.91 -74.03
CA THR A 6 9.26 5.75 -72.64
C THR A 6 10.09 4.69 -71.88
N LYS A 7 11.30 4.40 -72.29
CA LYS A 7 12.19 3.43 -71.61
C LYS A 7 13.57 3.97 -71.16
N ALA A 8 13.80 5.26 -71.25
CA ALA A 8 15.09 5.81 -70.85
C ALA A 8 15.10 6.70 -69.61
N LEU A 9 13.96 6.87 -68.92
CA LEU A 9 13.89 7.75 -67.74
C LEU A 9 13.75 6.97 -66.38
N SER A 10 13.72 5.63 -66.42
CA SER A 10 13.55 4.83 -65.22
C SER A 10 14.85 4.33 -64.55
N ALA A 11 16.00 4.61 -65.17
CA ALA A 11 17.29 4.12 -64.65
C ALA A 11 18.08 5.15 -63.83
N LEU A 12 17.71 6.44 -63.88
CA LEU A 12 18.43 7.52 -63.16
C LEU A 12 17.77 7.89 -61.82
N THR A 13 16.53 7.46 -61.54
CA THR A 13 15.84 7.75 -60.29
C THR A 13 16.09 6.70 -59.22
N ALA A 14 16.59 5.51 -59.55
CA ALA A 14 16.89 4.45 -58.59
C ALA A 14 18.24 4.61 -57.86
N ALA A 15 19.18 5.41 -58.42
CA ALA A 15 20.49 5.61 -57.81
C ALA A 15 20.56 6.77 -56.79
N LEU A 16 19.56 7.65 -56.77
CA LEU A 16 19.48 8.78 -55.80
C LEU A 16 18.65 8.47 -54.54
N VAL A 17 17.83 7.40 -54.52
CA VAL A 17 17.05 7.02 -53.36
C VAL A 17 17.86 6.12 -52.42
N VAL A 18 18.90 5.43 -52.86
CA VAL A 18 19.76 4.59 -52.01
C VAL A 18 20.78 5.40 -51.21
N ALA A 19 21.11 6.62 -51.64
CA ALA A 19 22.06 7.50 -50.94
C ALA A 19 21.39 8.37 -49.83
N ALA A 20 20.03 8.46 -49.79
CA ALA A 20 19.29 9.21 -48.77
C ALA A 20 18.81 8.35 -47.61
N LEU A 21 18.88 7.01 -47.68
CA LEU A 21 18.52 6.07 -46.61
C LEU A 21 19.69 5.66 -45.72
N ALA A 22 20.91 6.14 -45.99
CA ALA A 22 22.09 5.89 -45.19
C ALA A 22 22.42 7.03 -44.18
N ALA A 23 21.56 8.09 -44.09
CA ALA A 23 21.79 9.24 -43.21
C ALA A 23 20.78 9.39 -42.08
N CYS A 24 19.88 8.42 -41.88
CA CYS A 24 18.97 8.36 -40.73
C CYS A 24 18.96 6.92 -40.19
N SER A 25 20.09 6.39 -39.78
CA SER A 25 20.13 5.44 -38.68
C SER A 25 20.06 6.28 -37.40
N PRO A 26 19.04 6.11 -36.57
CA PRO A 26 19.21 6.46 -35.18
C PRO A 26 20.41 5.62 -34.73
N GLY A 27 21.43 6.24 -34.20
CA GLY A 27 22.47 5.54 -33.50
C GLY A 27 21.78 4.69 -32.42
N ASN A 28 21.74 3.39 -32.61
CA ASN A 28 21.70 2.45 -31.51
C ASN A 28 23.03 2.60 -30.78
N GLY A 29 23.18 3.68 -30.04
CA GLY A 29 23.98 3.65 -28.85
C GLY A 29 23.22 2.72 -27.92
N SER A 30 23.61 1.45 -27.86
CA SER A 30 23.46 0.72 -26.59
C SER A 30 24.02 1.68 -25.56
N PRO A 31 23.30 1.96 -24.47
CA PRO A 31 23.92 2.68 -23.37
C PRO A 31 25.14 1.87 -22.97
N ASP A 32 26.28 2.50 -23.00
CA ASP A 32 27.53 1.92 -22.51
C ASP A 32 27.33 1.70 -21.02
N PRO A 33 27.40 0.49 -20.45
CA PRO A 33 27.21 0.25 -19.04
C PRO A 33 28.39 0.72 -18.18
N ALA A 34 29.13 1.71 -18.64
CA ALA A 34 30.35 2.19 -18.01
C ALA A 34 30.45 3.73 -17.97
N SER A 35 29.47 4.37 -17.45
CA SER A 35 29.63 5.61 -16.68
C SER A 35 28.92 5.36 -15.37
N GLY A 36 29.61 5.52 -14.25
CA GLY A 36 29.07 5.29 -12.91
C GLY A 36 27.88 6.22 -12.64
N ASP A 37 26.76 5.89 -13.23
CA ASP A 37 25.49 6.57 -13.05
C ASP A 37 24.92 6.03 -11.74
N ASN A 38 24.89 6.88 -10.71
CA ASN A 38 24.41 6.56 -9.39
C ASN A 38 22.86 6.72 -9.34
N THR A 39 22.20 6.20 -10.39
CA THR A 39 20.75 6.24 -10.57
C THR A 39 20.13 4.90 -10.18
N LEU A 40 19.07 4.94 -9.37
CA LEU A 40 18.25 3.78 -9.02
C LEU A 40 17.06 3.72 -10.01
N HIS A 41 16.94 2.63 -10.74
CA HIS A 41 15.80 2.38 -11.64
C HIS A 41 14.77 1.48 -10.97
N VAL A 42 13.57 1.99 -10.79
CA VAL A 42 12.43 1.29 -10.15
C VAL A 42 11.32 1.11 -11.18
N ALA A 43 10.69 -0.05 -11.20
CA ALA A 43 9.50 -0.28 -12.00
C ALA A 43 8.35 -0.81 -11.16
N ARG A 44 7.13 -0.41 -11.51
CA ARG A 44 5.89 -0.83 -10.87
C ARG A 44 4.74 -0.96 -11.87
N SER A 45 3.68 -1.65 -11.46
CA SER A 45 2.47 -1.79 -12.31
C SER A 45 1.52 -0.61 -12.20
N GLU A 46 1.46 0.04 -11.04
CA GLU A 46 0.47 1.05 -10.70
C GLU A 46 0.97 2.45 -11.04
N SER A 47 0.05 3.31 -11.46
CA SER A 47 0.32 4.72 -11.68
C SER A 47 0.44 5.47 -10.34
N PHE A 48 1.13 6.60 -10.38
CA PHE A 48 1.23 7.51 -9.24
C PHE A 48 0.07 8.51 -9.26
N ASP A 49 -0.65 8.62 -8.12
CA ASP A 49 -1.86 9.44 -8.01
C ASP A 49 -1.56 10.95 -7.88
N GLY A 50 -0.34 11.30 -7.49
CA GLY A 50 0.10 12.69 -7.31
C GLY A 50 0.71 12.95 -5.94
N TRP A 51 1.14 14.20 -5.72
CA TRP A 51 1.93 14.60 -4.55
C TRP A 51 1.10 15.01 -3.34
N ASP A 52 -0.23 15.13 -3.44
CA ASP A 52 -1.11 15.38 -2.28
C ASP A 52 -1.34 14.08 -1.52
N PRO A 53 -0.77 13.93 -0.30
CA PRO A 53 -0.87 12.68 0.44
C PRO A 53 -2.30 12.33 0.87
N ASP A 54 -3.22 13.31 0.91
CA ASP A 54 -4.63 13.07 1.20
C ASP A 54 -5.34 12.31 0.06
N THR A 55 -4.75 12.22 -1.12
CA THR A 55 -5.30 11.48 -2.27
C THR A 55 -4.65 10.12 -2.51
N ALA A 56 -3.63 9.75 -1.74
CA ALA A 56 -2.92 8.50 -1.89
C ALA A 56 -3.84 7.30 -1.58
N ALA A 57 -3.89 6.31 -2.48
CA ALA A 57 -4.71 5.11 -2.33
C ALA A 57 -3.92 3.81 -2.48
N ALA A 58 -2.76 3.85 -3.17
CA ALA A 58 -1.93 2.68 -3.45
C ALA A 58 -0.62 2.70 -2.67
N TYR A 59 -0.09 1.53 -2.32
CA TYR A 59 1.23 1.39 -1.66
C TYR A 59 2.35 2.03 -2.47
N SER A 60 2.32 1.89 -3.79
CA SER A 60 3.26 2.52 -4.73
C SER A 60 3.24 4.05 -4.65
N THR A 61 2.08 4.66 -4.40
CA THR A 61 1.95 6.09 -4.16
C THR A 61 2.57 6.48 -2.82
N TYR A 62 2.27 5.77 -1.73
CA TYR A 62 2.91 6.00 -0.41
C TYR A 62 4.43 5.89 -0.49
N GLN A 63 4.95 4.88 -1.19
CA GLN A 63 6.38 4.68 -1.40
C GLN A 63 7.01 5.89 -2.09
N THR A 64 6.35 6.46 -3.11
CA THR A 64 6.83 7.63 -3.84
C THR A 64 6.79 8.89 -2.99
N LEU A 65 5.70 9.10 -2.27
CA LEU A 65 5.55 10.25 -1.37
C LEU A 65 6.62 10.26 -0.29
N GLN A 66 6.92 9.12 0.31
CA GLN A 66 7.92 8.96 1.37
C GLN A 66 9.35 9.37 0.93
N GLY A 67 9.66 9.30 -0.37
CA GLY A 67 10.94 9.78 -0.90
C GLY A 67 11.09 11.30 -0.88
N VAL A 68 9.97 12.03 -0.92
CA VAL A 68 9.93 13.49 -1.07
C VAL A 68 9.34 14.19 0.15
N LEU A 69 8.25 13.64 0.70
CA LEU A 69 7.57 14.20 1.86
C LEU A 69 8.10 13.54 3.14
N GLU A 70 8.55 14.35 4.09
CA GLU A 70 9.13 13.85 5.34
C GLU A 70 8.21 14.15 6.53
N PRO A 71 7.77 13.13 7.28
CA PRO A 71 7.03 13.29 8.52
C PRO A 71 7.95 13.55 9.73
N LEU A 72 7.37 13.73 10.92
CA LEU A 72 8.16 13.93 12.14
C LEU A 72 9.01 12.73 12.51
N LEU A 73 8.50 11.52 12.30
CA LEU A 73 9.15 10.25 12.62
C LEU A 73 9.20 9.36 11.38
N ARG A 74 9.97 8.30 11.46
CA ARG A 74 10.05 7.28 10.40
C ARG A 74 10.10 5.90 11.03
N PHE A 75 9.95 4.85 10.24
CA PHE A 75 10.26 3.49 10.69
C PHE A 75 11.75 3.21 10.50
N ASN A 76 12.27 2.29 11.31
CA ASN A 76 13.57 1.69 11.02
C ASN A 76 13.51 0.89 9.70
N ALA A 77 14.66 0.48 9.18
CA ALA A 77 14.75 -0.08 7.84
C ALA A 77 13.93 -1.38 7.63
N ASP A 78 13.70 -2.16 8.68
CA ASP A 78 12.89 -3.39 8.63
C ASP A 78 11.42 -3.17 9.05
N GLY A 79 11.03 -1.94 9.35
CA GLY A 79 9.67 -1.56 9.67
C GLY A 79 9.17 -2.03 11.05
N THR A 80 10.05 -2.41 11.96
CA THR A 80 9.65 -2.97 13.26
C THR A 80 9.51 -1.94 14.38
N GLU A 81 10.18 -0.79 14.25
CA GLU A 81 10.23 0.25 15.28
C GLU A 81 10.10 1.65 14.69
N VAL A 82 9.53 2.56 15.48
CA VAL A 82 9.53 3.99 15.16
C VAL A 82 10.85 4.60 15.56
N GLU A 83 11.48 5.33 14.64
CA GLU A 83 12.74 6.03 14.87
C GLU A 83 12.67 7.54 14.54
N ALA A 84 13.73 8.25 14.86
CA ALA A 84 13.83 9.68 14.60
C ALA A 84 13.79 9.98 13.08
N GLY A 85 12.95 10.94 12.70
CA GLY A 85 12.87 11.58 11.40
C GLY A 85 13.23 13.07 11.51
N LEU A 86 12.31 13.95 11.15
CA LEU A 86 12.46 15.40 11.40
C LEU A 86 12.48 15.74 12.89
N ALA A 87 11.83 14.92 13.74
CA ALA A 87 11.97 15.02 15.19
C ALA A 87 13.06 14.06 15.68
N LYS A 88 13.99 14.57 16.50
CA LYS A 88 15.07 13.79 17.13
C LYS A 88 14.63 13.10 18.42
N SER A 89 13.52 13.54 19.03
CA SER A 89 12.97 12.95 20.25
C SER A 89 11.51 13.29 20.41
N TRP A 90 10.77 12.42 21.10
CA TRP A 90 9.36 12.62 21.45
C TRP A 90 9.06 12.05 22.83
N THR A 91 8.10 12.64 23.52
CA THR A 91 7.74 12.25 24.89
C THR A 91 6.26 12.44 25.12
N TYR A 92 5.61 11.45 25.75
CA TYR A 92 4.22 11.51 26.18
C TYR A 92 4.09 11.96 27.63
N ASP A 93 3.18 12.87 27.90
CA ASP A 93 2.71 13.21 29.26
C ASP A 93 1.25 12.76 29.38
N PRO A 94 0.98 11.61 30.02
CA PRO A 94 -0.39 11.09 30.14
C PRO A 94 -1.27 11.95 31.05
N ALA A 95 -0.68 12.69 32.01
CA ALA A 95 -1.45 13.57 32.90
C ALA A 95 -1.92 14.85 32.20
N ALA A 96 -1.12 15.36 31.29
CA ALA A 96 -1.47 16.52 30.45
C ALA A 96 -2.17 16.11 29.14
N MET A 97 -2.17 14.82 28.78
CA MET A 97 -2.60 14.30 27.47
C MET A 97 -1.89 15.04 26.33
N THR A 98 -0.55 15.08 26.39
CA THR A 98 0.25 15.78 25.37
C THR A 98 1.41 14.93 24.88
N TRP A 99 1.68 15.02 23.59
CA TRP A 99 2.94 14.59 22.98
C TRP A 99 3.83 15.81 22.70
N THR A 100 5.09 15.75 23.11
CA THR A 100 6.10 16.75 22.79
C THR A 100 7.08 16.18 21.80
N PHE A 101 7.25 16.82 20.63
CA PHE A 101 8.24 16.48 19.61
C PHE A 101 9.29 17.57 19.54
N VAL A 102 10.57 17.20 19.53
CA VAL A 102 11.70 18.13 19.42
C VAL A 102 12.37 17.89 18.08
N LEU A 103 12.35 18.89 17.20
CA LEU A 103 12.93 18.82 15.87
C LEU A 103 14.45 18.68 15.90
N GLN A 104 15.02 18.07 14.83
CA GLN A 104 16.45 18.03 14.57
C GLN A 104 17.01 19.46 14.53
N ASP A 105 18.30 19.58 14.81
CA ASP A 105 19.01 20.85 14.66
C ASP A 105 19.25 21.10 13.16
N GLU A 106 19.09 22.35 12.73
CA GLU A 106 19.42 22.81 11.36
C GLU A 106 18.69 22.05 10.22
N THR A 107 17.40 21.69 10.42
CA THR A 107 16.56 21.13 9.35
C THR A 107 16.10 22.21 8.36
N GLU A 108 16.12 21.87 7.07
CA GLU A 108 15.73 22.76 5.98
C GLU A 108 14.79 22.03 5.01
N PHE A 109 13.96 22.78 4.33
CA PHE A 109 13.28 22.31 3.13
C PHE A 109 14.24 22.24 1.94
N SER A 110 13.85 21.59 0.87
CA SER A 110 14.68 21.38 -0.31
C SER A 110 15.15 22.66 -1.02
N ASP A 111 14.49 23.79 -0.77
CA ASP A 111 14.89 25.11 -1.28
C ASP A 111 15.84 25.88 -0.34
N GLY A 112 16.23 25.27 0.79
CA GLY A 112 17.11 25.88 1.79
C GLY A 112 16.39 26.77 2.81
N THR A 113 15.07 26.83 2.82
CA THR A 113 14.32 27.54 3.86
C THR A 113 14.33 26.74 5.16
N PRO A 114 14.58 27.36 6.32
CA PRO A 114 14.59 26.66 7.61
C PRO A 114 13.22 26.04 7.92
N LEU A 115 13.22 24.78 8.37
CA LEU A 115 12.05 24.09 8.90
C LEU A 115 11.96 24.33 10.40
N THR A 116 10.80 24.80 10.88
CA THR A 116 10.57 25.17 12.28
C THR A 116 9.30 24.54 12.83
N SER A 117 9.08 24.68 14.14
CA SER A 117 7.85 24.23 14.79
C SER A 117 6.59 24.97 14.30
N ALA A 118 6.72 26.17 13.68
CA ALA A 118 5.60 26.86 13.04
C ALA A 118 5.07 26.07 11.81
N ASP A 119 5.97 25.41 11.07
CA ASP A 119 5.61 24.55 9.94
C ASP A 119 4.86 23.30 10.42
N VAL A 120 5.22 22.76 11.59
CA VAL A 120 4.48 21.66 12.23
C VAL A 120 3.04 22.08 12.58
N VAL A 121 2.84 23.28 13.13
CA VAL A 121 1.49 23.80 13.42
C VAL A 121 0.67 23.96 12.15
N PHE A 122 1.27 24.54 11.11
CA PHE A 122 0.59 24.68 9.82
C PHE A 122 0.21 23.33 9.24
N SER A 123 1.14 22.37 9.24
CA SER A 123 0.93 21.03 8.71
C SER A 123 -0.17 20.27 9.45
N ALA A 124 -0.22 20.38 10.79
CA ALA A 124 -1.29 19.77 11.58
C ALA A 124 -2.69 20.29 11.18
N GLY A 125 -2.80 21.57 10.82
CA GLY A 125 -4.01 22.13 10.24
C GLY A 125 -4.36 21.52 8.88
N VAL A 126 -3.35 21.34 8.01
CA VAL A 126 -3.53 20.71 6.69
C VAL A 126 -3.98 19.27 6.82
N TRP A 127 -3.40 18.48 7.75
CA TRP A 127 -3.79 17.09 7.98
C TRP A 127 -5.24 16.98 8.42
N ALA A 128 -5.66 17.82 9.40
CA ALA A 128 -7.03 17.80 9.94
C ALA A 128 -8.09 18.19 8.90
N GLU A 129 -7.73 18.96 7.88
CA GLU A 129 -8.62 19.37 6.78
C GLU A 129 -8.69 18.33 5.66
N GLY A 130 -7.87 17.26 5.69
CA GLY A 130 -7.87 16.19 4.71
C GLY A 130 -9.23 15.49 4.62
N SER A 131 -9.69 15.28 3.39
CA SER A 131 -10.99 14.64 3.13
C SER A 131 -10.98 13.14 3.32
N ASN A 132 -9.83 12.50 3.11
CA ASN A 132 -9.67 11.05 3.21
C ASN A 132 -9.03 10.65 4.55
N TYR A 133 -8.00 11.37 4.99
CA TYR A 133 -7.21 11.00 6.17
C TYR A 133 -7.38 11.97 7.36
N GLY A 134 -8.13 13.06 7.22
CA GLY A 134 -8.34 14.03 8.30
C GLY A 134 -8.90 13.42 9.59
N GLY A 135 -9.72 12.38 9.48
CA GLY A 135 -10.26 11.65 10.62
C GLY A 135 -9.20 11.00 11.51
N LEU A 136 -8.04 10.60 10.97
CA LEU A 136 -6.92 10.03 11.74
C LEU A 136 -6.33 11.03 12.75
N TYR A 137 -6.45 12.33 12.48
CA TYR A 137 -5.91 13.40 13.30
C TYR A 137 -6.94 14.04 14.24
N ALA A 138 -8.18 13.51 14.26
CA ALA A 138 -9.29 14.09 15.05
C ALA A 138 -9.02 14.13 16.56
N ASN A 139 -8.15 13.26 17.07
CA ASN A 139 -7.74 13.27 18.47
C ASN A 139 -6.80 14.44 18.82
N ILE A 140 -6.17 15.11 17.83
CA ILE A 140 -5.31 16.26 18.04
C ILE A 140 -6.18 17.51 18.16
N THR A 141 -6.26 18.09 19.36
CA THR A 141 -7.08 19.29 19.62
C THR A 141 -6.34 20.60 19.39
N GLY A 142 -5.02 20.55 19.27
CA GLY A 142 -4.18 21.69 18.95
C GLY A 142 -2.70 21.39 19.07
N VAL A 143 -1.91 22.25 18.45
CA VAL A 143 -0.44 22.20 18.51
C VAL A 143 0.09 23.54 18.97
N THR A 144 0.97 23.56 19.95
CA THR A 144 1.64 24.77 20.46
C THR A 144 3.15 24.65 20.31
N THR A 145 3.83 25.78 20.20
CA THR A 145 5.29 25.86 19.95
C THR A 145 5.94 26.75 21.01
N PRO A 146 6.50 26.16 22.07
CA PRO A 146 7.22 26.96 23.10
C PRO A 146 8.50 27.61 22.55
N ASP A 147 9.07 27.08 21.49
CA ASP A 147 10.22 27.60 20.75
C ASP A 147 10.23 27.09 19.31
N ASP A 148 11.19 27.55 18.49
CA ASP A 148 11.26 27.22 17.05
C ASP A 148 11.55 25.73 16.74
N ARG A 149 11.84 24.91 17.75
CA ARG A 149 12.20 23.49 17.58
C ARG A 149 11.28 22.54 18.33
N THR A 150 10.34 23.03 19.11
CA THR A 150 9.49 22.19 19.96
C THR A 150 8.03 22.35 19.55
N ALA A 151 7.38 21.24 19.24
CA ALA A 151 5.94 21.17 18.97
C ALA A 151 5.27 20.30 20.04
N VAL A 152 4.22 20.82 20.68
CA VAL A 152 3.44 20.13 21.71
C VAL A 152 2.02 19.93 21.20
N PHE A 153 1.66 18.66 21.02
CA PHE A 153 0.35 18.22 20.55
C PHE A 153 -0.55 17.92 21.74
N ALA A 154 -1.66 18.61 21.86
CA ALA A 154 -2.69 18.36 22.86
C ALA A 154 -3.74 17.38 22.29
N LEU A 155 -4.14 16.38 23.09
CA LEU A 155 -5.07 15.34 22.69
C LEU A 155 -6.42 15.48 23.40
N ALA A 156 -7.50 15.03 22.74
CA ALA A 156 -8.84 14.95 23.32
C ALA A 156 -8.97 13.76 24.27
N SER A 157 -8.29 12.65 23.98
CA SER A 157 -8.25 11.41 24.76
C SER A 157 -6.83 10.84 24.78
N PRO A 158 -6.49 9.98 25.77
CA PRO A 158 -5.19 9.33 25.80
C PRO A 158 -4.92 8.57 24.50
N ASP A 159 -3.71 8.77 23.93
CA ASP A 159 -3.28 8.08 22.72
C ASP A 159 -1.77 7.84 22.77
N THR A 160 -1.39 6.60 22.98
CA THR A 160 0.01 6.15 23.01
C THR A 160 0.54 5.80 21.62
N THR A 161 -0.32 5.79 20.60
CA THR A 161 0.00 5.33 19.23
C THR A 161 0.27 6.49 18.26
N LEU A 162 0.08 7.73 18.68
CA LEU A 162 0.34 8.91 17.84
C LEU A 162 1.73 8.89 17.14
N PRO A 163 2.83 8.41 17.77
CA PRO A 163 4.12 8.29 17.09
C PRO A 163 4.07 7.42 15.83
N VAL A 164 3.26 6.38 15.79
CA VAL A 164 3.06 5.55 14.60
C VAL A 164 2.44 6.37 13.47
N LEU A 165 1.40 7.15 13.76
CA LEU A 165 0.76 8.03 12.78
C LEU A 165 1.73 9.11 12.26
N MET A 166 2.65 9.58 13.11
CA MET A 166 3.67 10.57 12.74
C MET A 166 4.79 10.02 11.83
N THR A 167 4.72 8.76 11.40
CA THR A 167 5.62 8.17 10.38
C THR A 167 5.01 8.17 8.98
N TRP A 168 3.73 8.49 8.84
CA TRP A 168 3.02 8.39 7.57
C TRP A 168 3.25 9.64 6.71
N SER A 169 3.29 9.47 5.39
CA SER A 169 3.40 10.61 4.47
C SER A 169 2.22 11.58 4.56
N SER A 170 1.04 11.12 5.03
CA SER A 170 -0.12 11.99 5.32
C SER A 170 0.15 12.94 6.50
N SER A 171 1.13 12.64 7.36
CA SER A 171 1.60 13.53 8.44
C SER A 171 2.89 14.29 8.09
N ALA A 172 3.23 14.42 6.80
CA ALA A 172 4.40 15.16 6.36
C ALA A 172 4.36 16.62 6.76
N ILE A 173 5.54 17.21 6.93
CA ILE A 173 5.69 18.63 7.29
C ILE A 173 5.81 19.49 6.03
N PHE A 174 4.94 20.47 5.91
CA PHE A 174 4.88 21.42 4.80
C PHE A 174 5.36 22.81 5.26
N PRO A 175 5.99 23.61 4.39
CA PRO A 175 6.31 24.99 4.72
C PRO A 175 5.03 25.78 5.01
N THR A 176 5.09 26.64 6.01
CA THR A 176 3.98 27.50 6.42
C THR A 176 3.38 28.22 5.20
N ASP A 177 2.04 28.20 5.10
CA ASP A 177 1.30 28.75 3.97
C ASP A 177 1.76 28.19 2.60
N PHE A 178 2.22 26.92 2.58
CA PHE A 178 2.80 26.27 1.40
C PHE A 178 3.90 27.10 0.71
N GLY A 179 4.64 27.92 1.47
CA GLY A 179 5.61 28.88 0.92
C GLY A 179 4.97 29.98 0.06
N GLY A 180 3.75 30.38 0.37
CA GLY A 180 2.98 31.40 -0.35
C GLY A 180 2.26 30.90 -1.62
N LYS A 181 2.14 29.58 -1.79
CA LYS A 181 1.42 28.94 -2.90
C LYS A 181 0.04 28.46 -2.45
N THR A 182 -0.88 28.28 -3.39
CA THR A 182 -2.10 27.51 -3.12
C THR A 182 -1.76 26.02 -2.92
N LYS A 183 -2.60 25.27 -2.19
CA LYS A 183 -2.43 23.82 -2.00
C LYS A 183 -2.20 23.08 -3.35
N LYS A 184 -2.97 23.42 -4.38
CA LYS A 184 -2.84 22.83 -5.73
C LYS A 184 -1.51 23.16 -6.41
N GLU A 185 -1.04 24.40 -6.30
CA GLU A 185 0.26 24.81 -6.89
C GLU A 185 1.44 24.15 -6.15
N TYR A 186 1.31 24.02 -4.83
CA TYR A 186 2.32 23.36 -4.02
C TYR A 186 2.46 21.88 -4.40
N PHE A 187 1.37 21.11 -4.44
CA PHE A 187 1.41 19.69 -4.78
C PHE A 187 1.63 19.41 -6.28
N ALA A 188 1.64 20.42 -7.14
CA ALA A 188 2.13 20.24 -8.51
C ALA A 188 3.65 20.02 -8.57
N LYS A 189 4.42 20.65 -7.68
CA LYS A 189 5.85 20.44 -7.46
C LYS A 189 6.19 20.85 -6.03
N PRO A 190 6.15 19.90 -5.07
CA PRO A 190 6.34 20.22 -3.66
C PRO A 190 7.79 20.62 -3.35
N VAL A 191 7.92 21.55 -2.41
CA VAL A 191 9.16 21.89 -1.71
C VAL A 191 9.05 21.25 -0.33
N ALA A 192 9.77 20.17 -0.10
CA ALA A 192 9.61 19.34 1.09
C ALA A 192 10.97 18.98 1.70
N ALA A 193 10.98 18.30 2.84
CA ALA A 193 12.18 18.01 3.60
C ALA A 193 12.72 16.58 3.41
N GLY A 194 12.14 15.80 2.47
CA GLY A 194 12.54 14.42 2.21
C GLY A 194 13.88 14.29 1.52
N ALA A 195 14.32 13.05 1.36
CA ALA A 195 15.63 12.71 0.80
C ALA A 195 15.81 13.12 -0.67
N PHE A 196 14.71 13.27 -1.39
CA PHE A 196 14.71 13.61 -2.82
C PHE A 196 13.77 14.79 -3.10
N THR A 197 14.01 15.41 -4.26
CA THR A 197 13.18 16.47 -4.84
C THR A 197 12.57 16.00 -6.15
N VAL A 198 11.43 16.54 -6.52
CA VAL A 198 10.78 16.22 -7.81
C VAL A 198 11.50 16.94 -8.93
N ALA A 199 12.24 16.21 -9.78
CA ALA A 199 12.86 16.76 -10.98
C ALA A 199 11.83 16.86 -12.10
N ASP A 200 11.18 15.72 -12.44
CA ASP A 200 10.13 15.64 -13.46
C ASP A 200 9.10 14.56 -13.11
N TRP A 201 7.84 14.79 -13.49
CA TRP A 201 6.79 13.79 -13.45
C TRP A 201 5.58 14.22 -14.26
N SER A 202 4.79 13.25 -14.69
CA SER A 202 3.47 13.48 -15.30
C SER A 202 2.52 12.32 -14.95
N PRO A 203 1.21 12.57 -14.86
CA PRO A 203 0.23 11.50 -14.60
C PRO A 203 0.38 10.35 -15.59
N GLY A 204 0.56 9.12 -15.07
CA GLY A 204 0.74 7.91 -15.85
C GLY A 204 2.09 7.81 -16.59
N GLY A 205 3.01 8.77 -16.39
CA GLY A 205 4.35 8.76 -16.95
C GLY A 205 5.43 8.35 -15.96
N GLN A 206 6.67 8.47 -16.41
CA GLN A 206 7.86 8.28 -15.58
C GLN A 206 7.94 9.37 -14.51
N ILE A 207 8.49 9.03 -13.34
CA ILE A 207 8.81 9.96 -12.27
C ILE A 207 10.32 10.00 -12.11
N THR A 208 10.89 11.19 -12.09
CA THR A 208 12.32 11.41 -11.84
C THR A 208 12.49 12.24 -10.57
N LEU A 209 13.24 11.69 -9.62
CA LEU A 209 13.58 12.33 -8.37
C LEU A 209 15.08 12.55 -8.31
N GLU A 210 15.52 13.74 -7.90
CA GLU A 210 16.92 14.09 -7.69
C GLU A 210 17.21 14.20 -6.18
N LYS A 211 18.45 13.90 -5.80
CA LYS A 211 18.95 14.03 -4.43
C LYS A 211 18.68 15.44 -3.87
N ASN A 212 18.08 15.50 -2.67
CA ASN A 212 17.93 16.75 -1.93
C ASN A 212 19.26 17.15 -1.27
N PRO A 213 19.89 18.26 -1.68
CA PRO A 213 21.17 18.69 -1.09
C PRO A 213 21.04 19.16 0.36
N ASN A 214 19.81 19.48 0.82
CA ASN A 214 19.50 19.98 2.15
C ASN A 214 18.89 18.90 3.06
N TYR A 215 19.03 17.61 2.68
CA TYR A 215 18.49 16.53 3.50
C TYR A 215 19.22 16.41 4.83
N TYR A 216 18.49 16.33 5.93
CA TYR A 216 19.03 16.38 7.29
C TYR A 216 19.95 15.20 7.65
N ALA A 217 19.79 14.03 7.01
CA ALA A 217 20.60 12.85 7.31
C ALA A 217 21.96 12.93 6.58
N GLU A 218 23.03 13.17 7.33
CA GLU A 218 24.38 13.33 6.80
C GLU A 218 24.82 12.13 5.93
N GLY A 219 25.30 12.43 4.72
CA GLY A 219 25.79 11.43 3.77
C GLY A 219 24.71 10.67 3.02
N ARG A 220 23.43 11.00 3.23
CA ARG A 220 22.28 10.41 2.51
C ARG A 220 21.60 11.46 1.62
N PRO A 221 20.78 11.03 0.64
CA PRO A 221 20.68 9.68 0.09
C PRO A 221 21.97 9.24 -0.58
N TYR A 222 22.18 7.92 -0.75
CA TYR A 222 23.39 7.40 -1.39
C TYR A 222 23.32 7.47 -2.90
N VAL A 223 22.14 7.32 -3.51
CA VAL A 223 21.93 7.51 -4.96
C VAL A 223 21.67 9.00 -5.27
N ASP A 224 22.02 9.42 -6.46
CA ASP A 224 21.86 10.82 -6.88
C ASP A 224 20.51 11.05 -7.56
N GLU A 225 19.94 9.99 -8.16
CA GLU A 225 18.67 10.03 -8.86
C GLU A 225 17.87 8.73 -8.62
N VAL A 226 16.54 8.83 -8.60
CA VAL A 226 15.61 7.71 -8.65
C VAL A 226 14.68 7.91 -9.85
N VAL A 227 14.68 6.94 -10.75
CA VAL A 227 13.78 6.91 -11.91
C VAL A 227 12.76 5.80 -11.71
N ILE A 228 11.48 6.16 -11.76
CA ILE A 228 10.38 5.22 -11.52
C ILE A 228 9.58 5.11 -12.82
N ASP A 229 9.58 3.92 -13.40
CA ASP A 229 8.81 3.59 -14.59
C ASP A 229 7.50 2.89 -14.24
N VAL A 230 6.39 3.35 -14.82
CA VAL A 230 5.08 2.69 -14.72
C VAL A 230 4.95 1.71 -15.88
N LEU A 231 5.11 0.43 -15.61
CA LEU A 231 5.06 -0.68 -16.55
C LEU A 231 4.00 -1.70 -16.12
N PRO A 232 2.74 -1.57 -16.56
CA PRO A 232 1.66 -2.46 -16.13
C PRO A 232 1.85 -3.93 -16.54
N ASP A 233 2.50 -4.20 -17.67
CA ASP A 233 2.73 -5.56 -18.16
C ASP A 233 3.86 -6.26 -17.36
N ALA A 234 3.51 -7.30 -16.63
CA ALA A 234 4.45 -8.05 -15.78
C ALA A 234 5.56 -8.76 -16.60
N THR A 235 5.25 -9.20 -17.84
CA THR A 235 6.25 -9.83 -18.71
C THR A 235 7.28 -8.81 -19.18
N GLU A 236 6.83 -7.60 -19.51
CA GLU A 236 7.72 -6.49 -19.90
C GLU A 236 8.61 -6.11 -18.71
N ARG A 237 8.04 -5.94 -17.50
CA ARG A 237 8.83 -5.64 -16.29
C ARG A 237 9.89 -6.70 -16.02
N GLY A 238 9.51 -8.00 -16.08
CA GLY A 238 10.46 -9.10 -15.89
C GLY A 238 11.58 -9.11 -16.94
N ALA A 239 11.26 -8.84 -18.22
CA ALA A 239 12.25 -8.79 -19.28
C ALA A 239 13.23 -7.62 -19.13
N GLN A 240 12.74 -6.45 -18.74
CA GLN A 240 13.59 -5.26 -18.47
C GLN A 240 14.46 -5.47 -17.23
N PHE A 241 13.95 -6.14 -16.21
CA PHE A 241 14.71 -6.52 -15.01
C PHE A 241 15.84 -7.50 -15.37
N GLU A 242 15.54 -8.57 -16.13
CA GLU A 242 16.56 -9.53 -16.60
C GLU A 242 17.62 -8.86 -17.49
N ALA A 243 17.24 -7.84 -18.25
CA ALA A 243 18.16 -7.06 -19.07
C ALA A 243 19.01 -6.05 -18.27
N GLY A 244 18.80 -5.93 -16.95
CA GLY A 244 19.51 -4.99 -16.07
C GLY A 244 19.12 -3.51 -16.29
N GLN A 245 17.93 -3.26 -16.85
CA GLN A 245 17.39 -1.90 -17.06
C GLN A 245 16.59 -1.43 -15.84
N ILE A 246 16.17 -2.35 -14.97
CA ILE A 246 15.46 -2.12 -13.74
C ILE A 246 16.27 -2.71 -12.59
N ASP A 247 16.46 -1.94 -11.54
CA ASP A 247 17.13 -2.36 -10.31
C ASP A 247 16.16 -2.95 -9.27
N ILE A 248 14.95 -2.38 -9.19
CA ILE A 248 13.87 -2.86 -8.30
C ILE A 248 12.57 -2.95 -9.09
N SER A 249 11.95 -4.13 -9.10
CA SER A 249 10.57 -4.35 -9.56
C SER A 249 9.67 -4.48 -8.33
N GLU A 250 8.81 -3.49 -8.10
CA GLU A 250 7.94 -3.44 -6.94
C GLU A 250 6.68 -4.31 -7.10
N TYR A 251 6.21 -4.88 -6.00
CA TYR A 251 4.94 -5.59 -5.89
C TYR A 251 4.73 -6.64 -7.00
N VAL A 252 5.70 -7.56 -7.09
CA VAL A 252 5.66 -8.67 -8.04
C VAL A 252 4.52 -9.62 -7.68
N GLY A 253 3.65 -9.91 -8.64
CA GLY A 253 2.60 -10.92 -8.45
C GLY A 253 3.17 -12.32 -8.23
N SER A 254 2.54 -13.12 -7.37
CA SER A 254 2.97 -14.49 -7.06
C SER A 254 3.10 -15.37 -8.32
N ILE A 255 2.26 -15.13 -9.33
CA ILE A 255 2.27 -15.84 -10.61
C ILE A 255 3.55 -15.53 -11.39
N ASP A 256 4.05 -14.29 -11.29
CA ASP A 256 5.20 -13.79 -12.04
C ASP A 256 6.53 -13.94 -11.30
N ALA A 257 6.50 -14.32 -10.02
CA ALA A 257 7.65 -14.41 -9.13
C ALA A 257 8.84 -15.21 -9.71
N LYS A 258 8.56 -16.26 -10.48
CA LYS A 258 9.59 -17.11 -11.10
C LYS A 258 10.52 -16.38 -12.08
N GLN A 259 10.10 -15.24 -12.63
CA GLN A 259 10.90 -14.45 -13.58
C GLN A 259 12.13 -13.82 -12.89
N TYR A 260 12.09 -13.64 -11.57
CA TYR A 260 13.14 -12.96 -10.80
C TYR A 260 14.16 -13.93 -10.18
N GLY A 261 13.88 -15.23 -10.16
CA GLY A 261 14.83 -16.25 -9.69
C GLY A 261 15.39 -15.96 -8.30
N ASP A 262 16.73 -15.95 -8.18
CA ASP A 262 17.44 -15.67 -6.91
C ASP A 262 17.43 -14.18 -6.50
N GLU A 263 16.90 -13.30 -7.35
CA GLU A 263 16.74 -11.88 -7.10
C GLU A 263 15.33 -11.52 -6.63
N LEU A 264 14.48 -12.52 -6.40
CA LEU A 264 13.20 -12.33 -5.74
C LEU A 264 13.39 -12.20 -4.22
N VAL A 265 12.89 -11.12 -3.66
CA VAL A 265 12.79 -10.90 -2.22
C VAL A 265 11.34 -11.11 -1.80
N ALA A 266 11.10 -12.13 -0.99
CA ALA A 266 9.81 -12.39 -0.37
C ALA A 266 9.85 -11.88 1.08
N LEU A 267 8.99 -10.92 1.40
CA LEU A 267 8.95 -10.28 2.72
C LEU A 267 8.19 -11.16 3.73
N PRO A 268 8.33 -10.92 5.04
CA PRO A 268 7.48 -11.55 6.03
C PRO A 268 5.99 -11.32 5.72
N VAL A 269 5.14 -12.29 6.07
CA VAL A 269 3.69 -12.17 5.87
C VAL A 269 3.12 -10.95 6.60
N SER A 270 2.41 -10.09 5.88
CA SER A 270 1.77 -8.89 6.43
C SER A 270 0.47 -8.52 5.71
N GLN A 271 0.04 -9.38 4.78
CA GLN A 271 -1.16 -9.20 3.98
C GLN A 271 -2.14 -10.34 4.26
N VAL A 272 -3.42 -10.04 4.21
CA VAL A 272 -4.49 -11.03 4.37
C VAL A 272 -5.50 -10.83 3.23
N GLU A 273 -5.85 -11.92 2.60
CA GLU A 273 -6.96 -11.97 1.63
C GLU A 273 -8.26 -12.25 2.37
N HIS A 274 -9.26 -11.43 2.15
CA HIS A 274 -10.55 -11.49 2.82
C HIS A 274 -11.70 -11.78 1.88
N LEU A 275 -12.67 -12.55 2.37
CA LEU A 275 -14.03 -12.61 1.85
C LEU A 275 -14.97 -11.97 2.86
N SER A 276 -15.54 -10.82 2.50
CA SER A 276 -16.48 -10.07 3.31
C SER A 276 -17.91 -10.34 2.87
N PHE A 277 -18.84 -10.40 3.82
CA PHE A 277 -20.24 -10.67 3.59
C PHE A 277 -21.11 -9.45 3.92
N ASN A 278 -22.07 -9.12 3.09
CA ASN A 278 -23.04 -8.08 3.39
C ASN A 278 -23.99 -8.54 4.50
N THR A 279 -23.77 -8.06 5.72
CA THR A 279 -24.59 -8.45 6.87
C THR A 279 -25.87 -7.64 7.02
N THR A 280 -26.10 -6.65 6.17
CA THR A 280 -27.22 -5.71 6.31
C THR A 280 -28.51 -6.22 5.70
N ARG A 281 -28.46 -7.31 4.93
CA ARG A 281 -29.62 -7.86 4.19
C ARG A 281 -29.55 -9.37 4.05
N ALA A 282 -30.75 -10.00 3.92
CA ALA A 282 -30.86 -11.39 3.54
C ALA A 282 -30.21 -11.64 2.14
N PRO A 283 -29.61 -12.82 1.92
CA PRO A 283 -29.59 -13.95 2.85
C PRO A 283 -28.42 -13.91 3.83
N LEU A 284 -27.47 -12.96 3.70
CA LEU A 284 -26.21 -12.93 4.42
C LEU A 284 -26.28 -12.16 5.76
N ASP A 285 -27.44 -11.68 6.18
CA ASP A 285 -27.68 -11.22 7.57
C ASP A 285 -27.68 -12.37 8.58
N ASP A 286 -27.87 -13.62 8.14
CA ASP A 286 -27.79 -14.81 8.97
C ASP A 286 -26.32 -15.30 9.18
N PRO A 287 -25.77 -15.29 10.40
CA PRO A 287 -24.44 -15.78 10.69
C PRO A 287 -24.27 -17.29 10.45
N GLN A 288 -25.34 -18.10 10.49
CA GLN A 288 -25.24 -19.54 10.19
C GLN A 288 -24.93 -19.78 8.71
N LEU A 289 -25.56 -19.00 7.80
CA LEU A 289 -25.24 -19.09 6.38
C LEU A 289 -23.78 -18.66 6.10
N ARG A 290 -23.32 -17.57 6.72
CA ARG A 290 -21.92 -17.13 6.56
C ARG A 290 -20.92 -18.16 7.05
N LYS A 291 -21.20 -18.81 8.19
CA LYS A 291 -20.39 -19.93 8.72
C LYS A 291 -20.47 -21.18 7.84
N ALA A 292 -21.61 -21.45 7.21
CA ALA A 292 -21.73 -22.52 6.22
C ALA A 292 -20.83 -22.27 5.02
N ILE A 293 -20.86 -21.05 4.48
CA ILE A 293 -19.97 -20.64 3.37
C ILE A 293 -18.50 -20.78 3.81
N ALA A 294 -18.13 -20.21 4.97
CA ALA A 294 -16.76 -20.30 5.50
C ALA A 294 -16.26 -21.75 5.63
N SER A 295 -17.14 -22.67 6.07
CA SER A 295 -16.80 -24.10 6.22
C SER A 295 -16.74 -24.86 4.88
N ALA A 296 -17.22 -24.27 3.79
CA ALA A 296 -17.18 -24.90 2.46
C ALA A 296 -15.93 -24.53 1.66
N ILE A 297 -15.16 -23.50 2.08
CA ILE A 297 -14.00 -23.00 1.34
C ILE A 297 -12.81 -23.93 1.48
N ASP A 298 -12.16 -24.25 0.36
CA ASP A 298 -10.86 -24.95 0.27
C ASP A 298 -9.71 -23.93 0.36
N TYR A 299 -9.31 -23.63 1.58
CA TYR A 299 -8.24 -22.67 1.89
C TYR A 299 -6.88 -23.11 1.35
N ASP A 300 -6.62 -24.41 1.32
CA ASP A 300 -5.36 -24.96 0.79
C ASP A 300 -5.28 -24.73 -0.73
N SER A 301 -6.36 -24.97 -1.45
CA SER A 301 -6.45 -24.70 -2.90
C SER A 301 -6.27 -23.21 -3.22
N ILE A 302 -6.79 -22.30 -2.39
CA ILE A 302 -6.58 -20.85 -2.53
C ILE A 302 -5.10 -20.54 -2.30
N THR A 303 -4.56 -20.96 -1.15
CA THR A 303 -3.18 -20.66 -0.74
C THR A 303 -2.15 -21.17 -1.75
N GLU A 304 -2.27 -22.43 -2.18
CA GLU A 304 -1.34 -23.03 -3.15
C GLU A 304 -1.61 -22.57 -4.59
N GLY A 305 -2.89 -22.46 -4.96
CA GLY A 305 -3.32 -22.16 -6.32
C GLY A 305 -3.10 -20.71 -6.73
N ALA A 306 -3.49 -19.75 -5.88
CA ALA A 306 -3.41 -18.32 -6.15
C ALA A 306 -2.06 -17.73 -5.75
N PHE A 307 -1.52 -18.09 -4.58
CA PHE A 307 -0.29 -17.50 -4.05
C PHE A 307 0.99 -18.29 -4.36
N LYS A 308 0.91 -19.45 -5.02
CA LYS A 308 2.07 -20.18 -5.59
C LYS A 308 3.23 -20.44 -4.61
N GLY A 309 2.92 -20.66 -3.32
CA GLY A 309 3.90 -20.89 -2.27
C GLY A 309 4.33 -19.63 -1.50
N TYR A 310 3.79 -18.46 -1.83
CA TYR A 310 3.98 -17.21 -1.09
C TYR A 310 2.79 -16.88 -0.19
N GLY A 311 1.83 -17.79 -0.07
CA GLY A 311 0.72 -17.77 0.87
C GLY A 311 0.86 -18.75 2.00
N SER A 312 0.03 -18.59 3.02
CA SER A 312 -0.12 -19.52 4.16
C SER A 312 -1.56 -19.54 4.65
N ALA A 313 -1.93 -20.59 5.39
CA ALA A 313 -3.24 -20.69 6.00
C ALA A 313 -3.49 -19.50 6.93
N PRO A 314 -4.71 -18.92 6.94
CA PRO A 314 -5.03 -17.76 7.75
C PRO A 314 -5.01 -18.09 9.24
N ARG A 315 -4.52 -17.15 10.05
CA ARG A 315 -4.45 -17.22 11.51
C ARG A 315 -5.46 -16.31 12.20
N GLY A 316 -6.06 -15.38 11.47
CA GLY A 316 -7.03 -14.41 11.96
C GLY A 316 -7.35 -13.38 10.88
N ILE A 317 -8.21 -12.41 11.18
CA ILE A 317 -8.58 -11.33 10.24
C ILE A 317 -7.58 -10.17 10.24
N ILE A 318 -6.71 -10.10 11.26
CA ILE A 318 -5.67 -9.08 11.37
C ILE A 318 -4.36 -9.68 10.86
N PRO A 319 -3.64 -9.01 9.94
CA PRO A 319 -2.34 -9.49 9.45
C PRO A 319 -1.41 -9.84 10.60
N PRO A 320 -0.75 -11.00 10.56
CA PRO A 320 0.23 -11.38 11.58
C PRO A 320 1.53 -10.61 11.43
N ASN A 321 2.46 -10.83 12.36
CA ASN A 321 3.80 -10.21 12.38
C ASN A 321 3.76 -8.70 12.64
N LEU A 322 2.65 -8.18 13.15
CA LEU A 322 2.54 -6.82 13.67
C LEU A 322 2.82 -6.80 15.18
N ALA A 323 3.35 -5.70 15.69
CA ALA A 323 3.49 -5.50 17.12
C ALA A 323 2.12 -5.58 17.81
N ASN A 324 2.09 -6.23 18.95
CA ASN A 324 0.88 -6.50 19.76
C ASN A 324 -0.16 -7.43 19.10
N TRP A 325 0.17 -8.09 17.97
CA TRP A 325 -0.70 -9.09 17.41
C TRP A 325 -0.91 -10.28 18.37
N ALA A 326 -2.14 -10.77 18.44
CA ALA A 326 -2.51 -11.98 19.16
C ALA A 326 -3.46 -12.83 18.31
N PRO A 327 -3.34 -14.17 18.33
CA PRO A 327 -4.27 -15.03 17.61
C PRO A 327 -5.66 -15.00 18.30
N PRO A 328 -6.73 -15.35 17.58
CA PRO A 328 -8.01 -15.65 18.21
C PRO A 328 -7.89 -16.87 19.13
N SER A 329 -8.79 -16.99 20.13
CA SER A 329 -8.86 -18.15 21.04
C SER A 329 -9.30 -19.41 20.34
N GLU A 330 -10.15 -19.28 19.30
CA GLU A 330 -10.64 -20.38 18.48
C GLU A 330 -9.89 -20.44 17.15
N ALA A 331 -9.78 -21.66 16.60
CA ALA A 331 -9.15 -21.85 15.31
C ALA A 331 -9.99 -21.20 14.20
N PRO A 332 -9.34 -20.57 13.20
CA PRO A 332 -10.02 -20.13 11.99
C PRO A 332 -10.76 -21.24 11.26
N PHE A 333 -11.65 -20.86 10.35
CA PHE A 333 -12.40 -21.81 9.53
C PHE A 333 -11.47 -22.68 8.69
N THR A 334 -11.89 -23.93 8.47
CA THR A 334 -11.26 -24.90 7.60
C THR A 334 -12.31 -25.60 6.77
N LEU A 335 -11.93 -26.21 5.63
CA LEU A 335 -12.83 -26.99 4.81
C LEU A 335 -13.46 -28.14 5.60
N ASP A 336 -14.77 -28.10 5.76
CA ASP A 336 -15.60 -29.16 6.34
C ASP A 336 -16.99 -29.13 5.68
N LEU A 337 -17.16 -29.84 4.58
CA LEU A 337 -18.39 -29.84 3.79
C LEU A 337 -19.59 -30.44 4.54
N GLU A 338 -19.40 -31.39 5.45
CA GLU A 338 -20.51 -31.93 6.25
C GLU A 338 -21.02 -30.87 7.22
N ARG A 339 -20.10 -30.20 7.94
CA ARG A 339 -20.44 -29.06 8.79
C ARG A 339 -21.11 -27.93 7.99
N ALA A 340 -20.60 -27.62 6.81
CA ALA A 340 -21.14 -26.58 5.94
C ALA A 340 -22.62 -26.88 5.58
N LYS A 341 -22.94 -28.13 5.22
CA LYS A 341 -24.29 -28.57 4.91
C LYS A 341 -25.22 -28.53 6.14
N ASP A 342 -24.72 -28.93 7.31
CA ASP A 342 -25.50 -28.87 8.55
C ASP A 342 -25.82 -27.42 8.91
N LEU A 343 -24.85 -26.51 8.87
CA LEU A 343 -25.01 -25.09 9.13
C LEU A 343 -25.99 -24.43 8.12
N LEU A 344 -25.89 -24.78 6.84
CA LEU A 344 -26.81 -24.28 5.81
C LEU A 344 -28.25 -24.75 6.10
N ALA A 345 -28.41 -26.01 6.48
CA ALA A 345 -29.74 -26.56 6.81
C ALA A 345 -30.38 -25.91 8.05
N GLU A 346 -29.55 -25.44 9.01
CA GLU A 346 -29.95 -24.72 10.22
C GLU A 346 -30.15 -23.23 10.01
N SER A 347 -29.68 -22.67 8.87
CA SER A 347 -29.77 -21.26 8.57
C SER A 347 -31.21 -20.80 8.32
N ALA A 348 -31.45 -19.49 8.37
CA ALA A 348 -32.73 -18.90 8.03
C ALA A 348 -33.06 -19.03 6.52
N GLU A 349 -32.02 -19.19 5.68
CA GLU A 349 -32.11 -19.25 4.21
C GLU A 349 -31.51 -20.57 3.65
N PRO A 350 -32.03 -21.74 4.04
CA PRO A 350 -31.46 -23.04 3.65
C PRO A 350 -31.58 -23.35 2.15
N ASN A 351 -32.33 -22.55 1.40
CA ASN A 351 -32.55 -22.71 -0.04
C ASN A 351 -31.95 -21.54 -0.84
N VAL A 352 -30.98 -20.81 -0.30
CA VAL A 352 -30.25 -19.80 -1.08
C VAL A 352 -29.64 -20.47 -2.31
N SER A 353 -29.88 -19.90 -3.50
CA SER A 353 -29.47 -20.53 -4.76
C SER A 353 -28.45 -19.72 -5.53
N SER A 354 -28.26 -18.44 -5.22
CA SER A 354 -27.32 -17.57 -5.92
C SER A 354 -26.82 -16.44 -5.02
N LEU A 355 -25.52 -16.09 -5.16
CA LEU A 355 -24.86 -14.96 -4.49
C LEU A 355 -23.95 -14.25 -5.49
N GLU A 356 -23.88 -12.92 -5.42
CA GLU A 356 -22.91 -12.13 -6.18
C GLU A 356 -21.60 -11.97 -5.40
N LEU A 357 -20.46 -12.22 -6.08
CA LEU A 357 -19.12 -11.92 -5.58
C LEU A 357 -18.46 -10.88 -6.46
N ILE A 358 -18.18 -9.71 -5.91
CA ILE A 358 -17.44 -8.65 -6.60
C ILE A 358 -15.96 -8.66 -6.22
N TYR A 359 -15.10 -8.30 -7.18
CA TYR A 359 -13.66 -8.15 -6.98
C TYR A 359 -13.06 -7.15 -7.98
N ASP A 360 -11.85 -6.66 -7.68
CA ASP A 360 -11.13 -5.74 -8.57
C ASP A 360 -10.58 -6.49 -9.80
N ALA A 361 -10.98 -6.08 -10.99
CA ALA A 361 -10.51 -6.66 -12.26
C ALA A 361 -9.01 -6.47 -12.50
N ALA A 362 -8.37 -5.51 -11.85
CA ALA A 362 -6.93 -5.30 -11.92
C ALA A 362 -6.14 -6.38 -11.14
N ASN A 363 -6.78 -7.08 -10.19
CA ASN A 363 -6.14 -8.14 -9.41
C ASN A 363 -6.39 -9.53 -10.03
N ALA A 364 -5.40 -10.06 -10.73
CA ALA A 364 -5.50 -11.39 -11.35
C ALA A 364 -5.61 -12.53 -10.32
N THR A 365 -5.10 -12.33 -9.11
CA THR A 365 -5.18 -13.30 -8.01
C THR A 365 -6.61 -13.45 -7.52
N ASP A 366 -7.36 -12.35 -7.36
CA ASP A 366 -8.77 -12.36 -6.95
C ASP A 366 -9.64 -13.14 -7.93
N HIS A 367 -9.35 -13.04 -9.24
CA HIS A 367 -10.06 -13.83 -10.23
C HIS A 367 -9.90 -15.34 -9.99
N LEU A 368 -8.67 -15.81 -9.70
CA LEU A 368 -8.41 -17.23 -9.40
C LEU A 368 -9.11 -17.67 -8.12
N ILE A 369 -9.05 -16.84 -7.07
CA ILE A 369 -9.72 -17.12 -5.79
C ILE A 369 -11.23 -17.17 -5.99
N GLY A 370 -11.81 -16.22 -6.72
CA GLY A 370 -13.24 -16.21 -7.04
C GLY A 370 -13.69 -17.49 -7.74
N GLN A 371 -12.88 -18.05 -8.65
CA GLN A 371 -13.19 -19.34 -9.29
C GLN A 371 -13.21 -20.50 -8.28
N VAL A 372 -12.26 -20.56 -7.36
CA VAL A 372 -12.23 -21.58 -6.29
C VAL A 372 -13.48 -21.45 -5.40
N ILE A 373 -13.82 -20.23 -4.96
CA ILE A 373 -15.03 -19.97 -4.17
C ILE A 373 -16.28 -20.43 -4.91
N LYS A 374 -16.40 -20.12 -6.18
CA LYS A 374 -17.53 -20.54 -7.03
C LYS A 374 -17.64 -22.07 -7.11
N GLU A 375 -16.54 -22.77 -7.31
CA GLU A 375 -16.51 -24.24 -7.35
C GLU A 375 -16.88 -24.84 -5.98
N ASN A 376 -16.38 -24.26 -4.88
CA ASN A 376 -16.66 -24.75 -3.55
C ASN A 376 -18.13 -24.56 -3.15
N LEU A 377 -18.74 -23.42 -3.44
CA LEU A 377 -20.14 -23.15 -3.09
C LEU A 377 -21.13 -23.94 -3.94
N ALA A 378 -20.73 -24.39 -5.12
CA ALA A 378 -21.53 -25.33 -5.92
C ALA A 378 -21.79 -26.67 -5.20
N GLU A 379 -20.91 -27.11 -4.27
CA GLU A 379 -21.12 -28.30 -3.42
C GLU A 379 -22.24 -28.12 -2.37
N LEU A 380 -22.67 -26.86 -2.18
CA LEU A 380 -23.85 -26.46 -1.37
C LEU A 380 -25.06 -26.11 -2.22
N ASP A 381 -25.05 -26.37 -3.54
CA ASP A 381 -26.05 -25.95 -4.51
C ASP A 381 -26.22 -24.40 -4.59
N ILE A 382 -25.20 -23.62 -4.26
CA ILE A 382 -25.17 -22.16 -4.35
C ILE A 382 -24.38 -21.74 -5.59
N GLU A 383 -25.04 -21.05 -6.54
CA GLU A 383 -24.38 -20.46 -7.69
C GLU A 383 -23.71 -19.13 -7.29
N VAL A 384 -22.44 -18.94 -7.63
CA VAL A 384 -21.72 -17.67 -7.43
C VAL A 384 -21.62 -16.93 -8.77
N GLU A 385 -22.19 -15.72 -8.83
CA GLU A 385 -22.00 -14.80 -9.93
C GLU A 385 -20.73 -13.95 -9.68
N LEU A 386 -19.69 -14.18 -10.49
CA LEU A 386 -18.43 -13.45 -10.38
C LEU A 386 -18.50 -12.14 -11.18
N THR A 387 -18.39 -11.02 -10.51
CA THR A 387 -18.45 -9.67 -11.09
C THR A 387 -17.09 -8.96 -10.93
N ALA A 388 -16.28 -9.00 -11.99
CA ALA A 388 -15.04 -8.24 -12.07
C ALA A 388 -15.35 -6.77 -12.36
N LEU A 389 -14.87 -5.85 -11.54
CA LEU A 389 -15.13 -4.41 -11.66
C LEU A 389 -13.82 -3.65 -11.86
N GLU A 390 -13.88 -2.54 -12.57
CA GLU A 390 -12.80 -1.56 -12.56
C GLU A 390 -12.63 -0.98 -11.15
N THR A 391 -11.38 -0.68 -10.73
CA THR A 391 -11.02 -0.34 -9.34
C THR A 391 -11.94 0.72 -8.70
N GLY A 392 -12.25 1.82 -9.42
CA GLY A 392 -13.13 2.86 -8.87
C GLY A 392 -14.57 2.40 -8.66
N ALA A 393 -15.09 1.58 -9.57
CA ALA A 393 -16.41 0.98 -9.45
C ALA A 393 -16.47 -0.08 -8.35
N PHE A 394 -15.40 -0.88 -8.23
CA PHE A 394 -15.23 -1.85 -7.15
C PHE A 394 -15.27 -1.17 -5.78
N LEU A 395 -14.41 -0.18 -5.54
CA LEU A 395 -14.36 0.55 -4.27
C LEU A 395 -15.69 1.22 -3.94
N SER A 396 -16.35 1.84 -4.93
CA SER A 396 -17.66 2.48 -4.73
C SER A 396 -18.72 1.48 -4.25
N ARG A 397 -18.77 0.26 -4.80
CA ARG A 397 -19.71 -0.78 -4.38
C ARG A 397 -19.33 -1.39 -3.03
N ALA A 398 -18.04 -1.65 -2.81
CA ALA A 398 -17.55 -2.21 -1.55
C ALA A 398 -17.84 -1.28 -0.35
N TYR A 399 -17.46 0.00 -0.43
CA TYR A 399 -17.78 1.00 0.60
C TYR A 399 -19.27 1.25 0.76
N GLY A 400 -20.04 1.14 -0.33
CA GLY A 400 -21.51 1.24 -0.31
C GLY A 400 -22.20 -0.01 0.23
N VAL A 401 -21.48 -1.08 0.55
CA VAL A 401 -22.00 -2.40 0.93
C VAL A 401 -23.07 -2.88 -0.06
N ASP A 402 -22.81 -2.67 -1.37
CA ASP A 402 -23.75 -2.93 -2.47
C ASP A 402 -23.36 -4.19 -3.27
N ALA A 403 -23.00 -5.27 -2.59
CA ALA A 403 -22.81 -6.61 -3.13
C ALA A 403 -23.16 -7.62 -2.07
N ASP A 404 -23.32 -8.90 -2.40
CA ASP A 404 -23.50 -9.94 -1.39
C ASP A 404 -22.16 -10.29 -0.75
N MET A 405 -21.14 -10.48 -1.57
CA MET A 405 -19.78 -10.79 -1.13
C MET A 405 -18.75 -9.88 -1.80
N VAL A 406 -17.71 -9.53 -1.07
CA VAL A 406 -16.57 -8.74 -1.56
C VAL A 406 -15.29 -9.51 -1.32
N LEU A 407 -14.52 -9.76 -2.38
CA LEU A 407 -13.17 -10.33 -2.31
C LEU A 407 -12.15 -9.19 -2.39
N TRP A 408 -11.23 -9.12 -1.44
CA TRP A 408 -10.26 -8.04 -1.36
C TRP A 408 -9.13 -8.39 -0.40
N SER A 409 -7.99 -7.74 -0.57
CA SER A 409 -6.85 -7.92 0.31
C SER A 409 -6.60 -6.67 1.17
N TYR A 410 -6.15 -6.91 2.38
CA TYR A 410 -5.65 -5.88 3.27
C TYR A 410 -4.21 -6.14 3.63
N GLY A 411 -3.40 -5.11 3.56
CA GLY A 411 -2.03 -5.09 4.05
C GLY A 411 -1.84 -3.96 5.05
N ALA A 412 -1.18 -4.25 6.16
CA ALA A 412 -0.79 -3.21 7.09
C ALA A 412 0.18 -2.23 6.43
N VAL A 413 0.11 -0.95 6.81
CA VAL A 413 1.04 0.10 6.41
C VAL A 413 1.85 0.63 7.59
N SER A 414 1.78 -0.07 8.72
CA SER A 414 2.53 0.21 9.94
C SER A 414 2.92 -1.08 10.67
N PRO A 415 3.91 -1.04 11.57
CA PRO A 415 4.31 -2.21 12.34
C PRO A 415 3.33 -2.59 13.44
N ASP A 416 2.31 -1.79 13.73
CA ASP A 416 1.44 -1.92 14.89
C ASP A 416 0.00 -2.26 14.48
N VAL A 417 -0.67 -3.05 15.28
CA VAL A 417 -2.07 -3.46 15.08
C VAL A 417 -3.05 -2.29 15.12
N VAL A 418 -2.65 -1.11 15.64
CA VAL A 418 -3.50 0.09 15.58
C VAL A 418 -3.98 0.43 14.18
N ASP A 419 -3.16 0.15 13.16
CA ASP A 419 -3.51 0.38 11.77
C ASP A 419 -4.69 -0.51 11.30
N PRO A 420 -4.62 -1.86 11.33
CA PRO A 420 -5.77 -2.68 10.98
C PRO A 420 -6.99 -2.45 11.88
N LEU A 421 -6.81 -2.16 13.17
CA LEU A 421 -7.95 -1.82 14.04
C LEU A 421 -8.65 -0.53 13.58
N GLY A 422 -7.90 0.48 13.18
CA GLY A 422 -8.43 1.72 12.60
C GLY A 422 -9.20 1.49 11.31
N TRP A 423 -8.69 0.62 10.43
CA TRP A 423 -9.35 0.22 9.20
C TRP A 423 -10.64 -0.56 9.46
N ILE A 424 -10.61 -1.54 10.35
CA ILE A 424 -11.78 -2.33 10.72
C ILE A 424 -12.89 -1.39 11.23
N GLN A 425 -12.56 -0.44 12.11
CA GLN A 425 -13.51 0.56 12.61
C GLN A 425 -14.05 1.45 11.48
N GLY A 426 -13.15 1.96 10.62
CA GLY A 426 -13.50 2.96 9.58
C GLY A 426 -14.28 2.41 8.39
N THR A 427 -14.27 1.08 8.17
CA THR A 427 -14.88 0.43 6.99
C THR A 427 -16.11 -0.40 7.32
N SER A 428 -16.79 -0.12 8.43
CA SER A 428 -17.92 -0.94 8.89
C SER A 428 -17.57 -2.44 8.87
N TRP A 429 -16.49 -2.80 9.57
CA TRP A 429 -15.97 -4.16 9.58
C TRP A 429 -15.68 -4.73 8.18
N LEU A 430 -14.75 -4.07 7.46
CA LEU A 430 -14.24 -4.64 6.22
C LEU A 430 -15.33 -4.80 5.14
N PHE A 431 -16.09 -3.75 4.88
CA PHE A 431 -17.15 -3.69 3.86
C PHE A 431 -18.37 -4.59 4.12
N THR A 432 -18.59 -4.98 5.36
CA THR A 432 -19.68 -5.90 5.72
C THR A 432 -20.98 -5.19 6.11
N GLY A 433 -20.90 -3.90 6.47
CA GLY A 433 -22.01 -3.19 7.11
C GLY A 433 -22.35 -3.70 8.51
N TYR A 434 -21.48 -4.52 9.10
CA TYR A 434 -21.62 -4.99 10.48
C TYR A 434 -21.32 -3.82 11.43
N GLU A 435 -22.29 -3.46 12.25
CA GLU A 435 -22.16 -2.39 13.24
C GLU A 435 -22.10 -2.99 14.65
N THR A 436 -21.11 -2.59 15.42
CA THR A 436 -20.94 -2.96 16.82
C THR A 436 -20.19 -1.87 17.57
N ASP A 437 -20.57 -1.63 18.82
CA ASP A 437 -19.83 -0.71 19.69
C ASP A 437 -18.49 -1.33 20.13
N THR A 438 -18.36 -2.66 20.11
CA THR A 438 -17.17 -3.39 20.56
C THR A 438 -15.91 -2.87 19.88
N ILE A 439 -15.89 -2.80 18.54
CA ILE A 439 -14.65 -2.42 17.82
C ILE A 439 -14.24 -0.98 18.13
N THR A 440 -15.20 -0.08 18.27
CA THR A 440 -14.92 1.33 18.60
C THR A 440 -14.36 1.44 20.03
N ASP A 441 -14.96 0.75 20.98
CA ASP A 441 -14.51 0.74 22.37
C ASP A 441 -13.12 0.10 22.49
N GLU A 442 -12.88 -1.02 21.79
CA GLU A 442 -11.59 -1.71 21.76
C GLU A 442 -10.50 -0.88 21.07
N PHE A 443 -10.81 -0.18 19.97
CA PHE A 443 -9.86 0.74 19.33
C PHE A 443 -9.41 1.85 20.30
N PHE A 444 -10.34 2.50 21.00
CA PHE A 444 -9.98 3.54 21.95
C PHE A 444 -9.27 2.99 23.18
N ALA A 445 -9.63 1.79 23.65
CA ALA A 445 -8.91 1.11 24.72
C ALA A 445 -7.46 0.78 24.30
N TYR A 446 -7.28 0.31 23.07
CA TYR A 446 -5.96 0.01 22.50
C TYR A 446 -5.07 1.25 22.46
N THR A 447 -5.58 2.37 21.97
CA THR A 447 -4.81 3.61 21.87
C THR A 447 -4.47 4.22 23.23
N ALA A 448 -5.31 3.95 24.25
CA ALA A 448 -5.14 4.51 25.59
C ALA A 448 -4.12 3.78 26.47
N THR A 449 -3.78 2.52 26.18
CA THR A 449 -2.90 1.70 27.04
C THR A 449 -1.49 1.56 26.46
N GLU A 450 -0.47 1.54 27.34
CA GLU A 450 0.91 1.14 27.01
C GLU A 450 1.17 -0.35 27.30
N SER A 451 0.23 -1.05 27.95
CA SER A 451 0.37 -2.44 28.33
C SER A 451 0.27 -3.38 27.13
N VAL A 452 1.34 -4.09 26.82
CA VAL A 452 1.37 -5.10 25.73
C VAL A 452 0.32 -6.19 25.98
N ASP A 453 0.18 -6.66 27.24
CA ASP A 453 -0.79 -7.71 27.59
C ASP A 453 -2.23 -7.24 27.34
N GLU A 454 -2.57 -5.99 27.70
CA GLU A 454 -3.89 -5.41 27.44
C GLU A 454 -4.14 -5.24 25.94
N LYS A 455 -3.16 -4.72 25.19
CA LYS A 455 -3.23 -4.59 23.73
C LYS A 455 -3.49 -5.94 23.06
N GLN A 456 -2.79 -6.99 23.48
CA GLN A 456 -2.98 -8.34 22.94
C GLN A 456 -4.36 -8.92 23.26
N GLN A 457 -4.89 -8.66 24.47
CA GLN A 457 -6.26 -9.07 24.82
C GLN A 457 -7.32 -8.38 23.96
N ILE A 458 -7.13 -7.09 23.66
CA ILE A 458 -8.00 -6.34 22.77
C ILE A 458 -7.99 -6.96 21.36
N VAL A 459 -6.81 -7.24 20.82
CA VAL A 459 -6.67 -7.88 19.50
C VAL A 459 -7.35 -9.24 19.46
N GLU A 460 -7.16 -10.07 20.48
CA GLU A 460 -7.83 -11.36 20.60
C GLU A 460 -9.36 -11.20 20.63
N THR A 461 -9.90 -10.21 21.36
CA THR A 461 -11.32 -9.90 21.40
C THR A 461 -11.89 -9.59 20.01
N VAL A 462 -11.22 -8.70 19.26
CA VAL A 462 -11.64 -8.33 17.90
C VAL A 462 -11.59 -9.52 16.94
N GLN A 463 -10.56 -10.34 17.03
CA GLN A 463 -10.42 -11.52 16.19
C GLN A 463 -11.47 -12.60 16.51
N ASN A 464 -11.78 -12.80 17.80
CA ASN A 464 -12.82 -13.73 18.24
C ASN A 464 -14.22 -13.28 17.76
N GLU A 465 -14.53 -11.97 17.84
CA GLU A 465 -15.79 -11.43 17.34
C GLU A 465 -15.96 -11.68 15.82
N ALA A 466 -14.90 -11.55 15.05
CA ALA A 466 -14.93 -11.86 13.63
C ALA A 466 -15.22 -13.35 13.36
N LEU A 467 -14.62 -14.27 14.10
CA LEU A 467 -14.89 -15.70 13.96
C LEU A 467 -16.31 -16.08 14.42
N GLU A 468 -16.78 -15.48 15.53
CA GLU A 468 -18.12 -15.76 16.07
C GLU A 468 -19.22 -15.30 15.11
N ASN A 469 -19.06 -14.16 14.48
CA ASN A 469 -20.07 -13.59 13.59
C ASN A 469 -19.87 -13.93 12.12
N ALA A 470 -18.64 -14.35 11.73
CA ALA A 470 -18.24 -14.63 10.36
C ALA A 470 -18.67 -13.52 9.37
N GLN A 471 -18.63 -12.24 9.77
CA GLN A 471 -18.96 -11.12 8.91
C GLN A 471 -17.90 -10.91 7.81
N ALA A 472 -16.64 -11.23 8.12
CA ALA A 472 -15.55 -11.38 7.17
C ALA A 472 -14.73 -12.61 7.55
N ILE A 473 -14.20 -13.30 6.58
CA ILE A 473 -13.28 -14.44 6.78
C ILE A 473 -11.97 -14.19 6.03
N SER A 474 -10.88 -14.64 6.62
CA SER A 474 -9.58 -14.63 5.97
C SER A 474 -9.40 -15.90 5.14
N LEU A 475 -9.00 -15.75 3.89
CA LEU A 475 -8.83 -16.85 2.94
C LEU A 475 -7.38 -17.32 2.88
N SER A 476 -6.43 -16.42 2.96
CA SER A 476 -4.99 -16.69 2.98
C SER A 476 -4.24 -15.50 3.56
N GLU A 477 -3.14 -15.75 4.23
CA GLU A 477 -2.12 -14.75 4.53
C GLU A 477 -1.03 -14.85 3.46
N PHE A 478 -0.49 -13.71 2.99
CA PHE A 478 0.51 -13.76 1.91
C PHE A 478 1.63 -12.74 2.05
N GLN A 479 2.70 -12.98 1.30
CA GLN A 479 3.93 -12.19 1.32
C GLN A 479 3.91 -11.13 0.22
N VAL A 480 4.45 -9.94 0.52
CA VAL A 480 4.81 -8.97 -0.51
C VAL A 480 6.11 -9.40 -1.17
N LEU A 481 6.18 -9.30 -2.49
CA LEU A 481 7.30 -9.74 -3.30
C LEU A 481 7.92 -8.56 -4.06
N HIS A 482 9.25 -8.47 -4.07
CA HIS A 482 10.00 -7.54 -4.90
C HIS A 482 11.08 -8.28 -5.70
N GLY A 483 11.28 -7.89 -6.96
CA GLY A 483 12.51 -8.21 -7.68
C GLY A 483 13.58 -7.19 -7.29
N VAL A 484 14.73 -7.63 -6.78
CA VAL A 484 15.82 -6.75 -6.33
C VAL A 484 17.12 -7.21 -6.97
N SER A 485 17.65 -6.41 -7.88
CA SER A 485 18.88 -6.71 -8.61
C SER A 485 20.08 -6.86 -7.66
N LYS A 486 21.01 -7.74 -8.00
CA LYS A 486 22.28 -7.90 -7.27
C LYS A 486 23.15 -6.64 -7.24
N ARG A 487 22.89 -5.68 -8.14
CA ARG A 487 23.51 -4.35 -8.09
C ARG A 487 23.07 -3.52 -6.89
N VAL A 488 21.90 -3.82 -6.32
CA VAL A 488 21.32 -3.10 -5.18
C VAL A 488 21.88 -3.63 -3.88
N SER A 489 22.32 -2.72 -3.03
CA SER A 489 22.69 -3.00 -1.63
C SER A 489 22.06 -2.00 -0.68
N GLY A 490 21.89 -2.39 0.59
CA GLY A 490 21.17 -1.56 1.57
C GLY A 490 19.65 -1.59 1.41
N PHE A 491 19.12 -2.45 0.53
CA PHE A 491 17.69 -2.72 0.47
C PHE A 491 17.26 -3.45 1.74
N ALA A 492 16.39 -2.81 2.49
CA ALA A 492 15.66 -3.40 3.61
C ALA A 492 14.24 -2.87 3.55
N SER A 493 13.27 -3.76 3.61
CA SER A 493 11.87 -3.40 3.45
C SER A 493 11.08 -3.84 4.67
N ALA A 494 10.15 -3.00 5.08
CA ALA A 494 9.11 -3.37 6.01
C ALA A 494 8.27 -4.54 5.46
N PRO A 495 7.64 -5.36 6.31
CA PRO A 495 6.83 -6.49 5.86
C PRO A 495 5.76 -6.13 4.83
N TRP A 496 5.20 -4.92 4.89
CA TRP A 496 4.19 -4.41 3.96
C TRP A 496 4.76 -3.86 2.63
N GLY A 497 6.07 -4.00 2.38
CA GLY A 497 6.70 -3.69 1.09
C GLY A 497 7.29 -2.29 0.98
N MET A 498 7.13 -1.42 1.97
CA MET A 498 7.73 -0.08 1.95
C MET A 498 9.19 -0.12 2.38
N TYR A 499 10.03 0.70 1.74
CA TYR A 499 11.44 0.81 2.00
C TYR A 499 11.94 2.23 1.72
N TYR A 500 13.10 2.59 2.28
CA TYR A 500 13.66 3.93 2.12
C TYR A 500 14.71 3.98 1.03
N TRP A 501 14.48 4.78 -0.01
CA TRP A 501 15.45 4.95 -1.11
C TRP A 501 16.74 5.62 -0.67
N ASP A 502 16.71 6.45 0.39
CA ASP A 502 17.90 7.10 0.95
C ASP A 502 18.94 6.12 1.52
N THR A 503 18.54 4.86 1.80
CA THR A 503 19.41 3.80 2.31
C THR A 503 20.02 2.92 1.21
N ILE A 504 19.51 3.03 -0.01
CA ILE A 504 19.90 2.18 -1.13
C ILE A 504 21.18 2.68 -1.78
N LYS A 505 22.03 1.74 -2.17
CA LYS A 505 23.22 1.96 -2.99
C LYS A 505 23.12 1.09 -4.23
N VAL A 506 23.49 1.65 -5.37
CA VAL A 506 23.64 0.94 -6.63
C VAL A 506 25.12 0.76 -6.91
N GLY A 507 25.57 -0.47 -7.10
CA GLY A 507 26.95 -0.83 -7.39
C GLY A 507 27.11 -1.36 -8.81
N GLU A 508 28.38 -1.55 -9.25
CA GLU A 508 28.71 -2.19 -10.52
C GLU A 508 28.34 -3.68 -10.53
#